data_feb8acc26e980afb2f096592ee2ce529
#
_entry.id   feb8acc26e980afb2f096592ee2ce529
#
_cell.length_a   1.000
_cell.length_b   1.000
_cell.length_c   1.000
_cell.angle_alpha   90.00
_cell.angle_beta   90.00
_cell.angle_gamma   90.00
#
_symmetry.space_group_name_H-M   'P 1'
#
loop_
_entity.id
_entity.type
_entity.pdbx_description
1 polymer ?
#
loop_
_entity_poly.entity_id
_entity_poly.type
_entity_poly.pdbx_seq_one_letter_code
_entity_poly.pdbx_strand_id
1 'polypeptide(L)'
;MNQQGPHVGLIGLAVMGENLALNIVRNGFPIVVYNRTTLRTEEYLAGAAAGTGIVGVATLPELVAALSRPRQIILLVKAGVPVDAVLTELAPLLDPGDIVVDGGNSFFRDTERREAELASQNLHFVGMGVSGGELGALQGPSLMPGGPREAYDVLEPMLVAIAAKSAYGPCVSYIGPGGSGHYVKMIHNGIEYGDMQLIAESYDVMRTALDMPAEEIASVFADWNTRALASYLIEVTADVLRYIIDTHTGQPLVDLVLDAAEQKGTGRWTIESALDLASPVPTIDAAVTARNLSALRGLRVQASEVLLGPTPPGGAEQAASVLGGPDGPERALTALEDALYFSKISSYAQGMALLNAASAAYNWNLNLSEIARIWTGGCIIRAAFLADIMRAYRENPELVNLLLDPQIAQQSDQTVGGARRAIVTARTWGIPVPGTSSALDYFDTLRQPALPANLIQAQRDYFGAHTYQRNDREGVFHTTWHGDEQPAEPVPLQAVSDDAAQPVPLEGETVADATSPVRP
;
A
#
# COMPACT_ATOMS: atom_id res chain seq x y z
N MET A 1 35.58 16.02 -20.17
CA MET A 1 34.88 15.54 -18.97
C MET A 1 35.12 16.58 -17.89
N ASN A 2 34.10 17.37 -17.54
CA ASN A 2 34.22 18.34 -16.45
C ASN A 2 34.49 17.56 -15.15
N GLN A 3 35.62 17.83 -14.50
CA GLN A 3 35.95 17.31 -13.17
C GLN A 3 35.12 18.07 -12.11
N GLN A 4 33.80 17.92 -12.13
CA GLN A 4 33.00 18.26 -10.96
C GLN A 4 33.10 17.08 -9.99
N GLY A 5 33.39 17.37 -8.71
CA GLY A 5 33.44 16.35 -7.66
C GLY A 5 32.06 15.68 -7.47
N PRO A 6 31.93 14.65 -6.62
CA PRO A 6 30.66 13.98 -6.36
C PRO A 6 29.63 14.97 -5.82
N HIS A 7 28.40 14.88 -6.32
CA HIS A 7 27.24 15.65 -5.79
C HIS A 7 26.38 14.81 -4.84
N VAL A 8 26.47 13.48 -4.91
CA VAL A 8 25.60 12.56 -4.22
C VAL A 8 26.23 12.04 -2.93
N GLY A 9 25.53 12.23 -1.83
CA GLY A 9 25.83 11.64 -0.53
C GLY A 9 24.76 10.63 -0.13
N LEU A 10 25.14 9.58 0.61
CA LEU A 10 24.19 8.64 1.18
C LEU A 10 24.50 8.38 2.64
N ILE A 11 23.49 8.52 3.50
CA ILE A 11 23.55 8.30 4.94
C ILE A 11 22.74 7.07 5.30
N GLY A 12 23.40 6.07 5.90
CA GLY A 12 22.78 4.83 6.37
C GLY A 12 23.10 3.65 5.47
N LEU A 13 24.02 2.80 5.94
CA LEU A 13 24.49 1.59 5.27
C LEU A 13 23.87 0.34 5.92
N ALA A 14 22.54 0.24 5.85
CA ALA A 14 21.82 -1.03 5.99
C ALA A 14 21.57 -1.61 4.58
N VAL A 15 20.92 -2.78 4.50
CA VAL A 15 20.70 -3.53 3.26
C VAL A 15 20.26 -2.63 2.08
N MET A 16 19.28 -1.75 2.29
CA MET A 16 18.81 -0.84 1.24
C MET A 16 19.84 0.20 0.84
N GLY A 17 20.57 0.78 1.82
CA GLY A 17 21.56 1.83 1.57
C GLY A 17 22.78 1.33 0.83
N GLU A 18 23.30 0.17 1.22
CA GLU A 18 24.43 -0.48 0.54
C GLU A 18 24.11 -0.77 -0.93
N ASN A 19 22.93 -1.37 -1.18
CA ASN A 19 22.51 -1.73 -2.53
C ASN A 19 22.18 -0.51 -3.40
N LEU A 20 21.54 0.52 -2.84
CA LEU A 20 21.26 1.74 -3.59
C LEU A 20 22.55 2.52 -3.93
N ALA A 21 23.54 2.56 -3.02
CA ALA A 21 24.84 3.19 -3.31
C ALA A 21 25.58 2.47 -4.45
N LEU A 22 25.55 1.14 -4.49
CA LEU A 22 26.09 0.35 -5.61
C LEU A 22 25.35 0.64 -6.92
N ASN A 23 24.04 0.78 -6.88
CA ASN A 23 23.23 1.12 -8.06
C ASN A 23 23.62 2.52 -8.58
N ILE A 24 23.70 3.52 -7.70
CA ILE A 24 24.08 4.90 -8.05
C ILE A 24 25.44 4.94 -8.73
N VAL A 25 26.47 4.34 -8.13
CA VAL A 25 27.82 4.36 -8.70
C VAL A 25 27.91 3.59 -10.03
N ARG A 26 27.22 2.46 -10.15
CA ARG A 26 27.16 1.67 -11.40
C ARG A 26 26.52 2.43 -12.57
N ASN A 27 25.60 3.35 -12.27
CA ASN A 27 24.99 4.22 -13.26
C ASN A 27 25.80 5.50 -13.54
N GLY A 28 27.03 5.59 -13.05
CA GLY A 28 27.97 6.65 -13.39
C GLY A 28 27.88 7.91 -12.52
N PHE A 29 27.20 7.86 -11.38
CA PHE A 29 27.13 8.95 -10.42
C PHE A 29 28.10 8.70 -9.26
N PRO A 30 29.20 9.48 -9.15
CA PRO A 30 30.10 9.39 -8.01
C PRO A 30 29.38 9.67 -6.70
N ILE A 31 29.63 8.85 -5.68
CA ILE A 31 28.91 8.90 -4.42
C ILE A 31 29.86 8.85 -3.22
N VAL A 32 29.49 9.60 -2.17
CA VAL A 32 30.13 9.55 -0.86
C VAL A 32 29.16 8.96 0.14
N VAL A 33 29.60 7.99 0.93
CA VAL A 33 28.74 7.31 1.89
C VAL A 33 29.20 7.53 3.33
N TYR A 34 28.22 7.63 4.23
CA TYR A 34 28.42 7.76 5.67
C TYR A 34 27.47 6.84 6.44
N ASN A 35 28.00 6.23 7.48
CA ASN A 35 27.16 5.54 8.47
C ASN A 35 27.63 5.91 9.88
N ARG A 36 26.68 6.10 10.80
CA ARG A 36 26.95 6.47 12.20
C ARG A 36 27.96 5.53 12.88
N THR A 37 27.92 4.24 12.57
CA THR A 37 28.91 3.26 13.00
C THR A 37 29.98 3.15 11.91
N THR A 38 31.14 3.75 12.14
CA THR A 38 32.25 3.81 11.15
C THR A 38 32.69 2.44 10.66
N LEU A 39 32.77 1.46 11.56
CA LEU A 39 33.11 0.06 11.23
C LEU A 39 32.23 -0.48 10.08
N ARG A 40 30.93 -0.14 10.06
CA ARG A 40 30.01 -0.54 8.99
C ARG A 40 30.40 0.04 7.63
N THR A 41 30.89 1.29 7.61
CA THR A 41 31.40 1.92 6.40
C THR A 41 32.66 1.22 5.91
N GLU A 42 33.58 0.89 6.82
CA GLU A 42 34.84 0.19 6.53
C GLU A 42 34.57 -1.22 5.97
N GLU A 43 33.68 -2.00 6.62
CA GLU A 43 33.26 -3.33 6.16
C GLU A 43 32.64 -3.28 4.78
N TYR A 44 31.76 -2.32 4.53
CA TYR A 44 31.10 -2.13 3.22
C TYR A 44 32.13 -1.83 2.12
N LEU A 45 33.06 -0.91 2.37
CA LEU A 45 34.14 -0.54 1.41
C LEU A 45 35.14 -1.69 1.15
N ALA A 46 35.44 -2.47 2.17
CA ALA A 46 36.31 -3.64 2.03
C ALA A 46 35.59 -4.85 1.37
N GLY A 47 34.26 -4.90 1.44
CA GLY A 47 33.41 -5.96 0.92
C GLY A 47 32.70 -5.61 -0.38
N ALA A 48 31.39 -5.40 -0.31
CA ALA A 48 30.53 -5.24 -1.49
C ALA A 48 30.89 -4.03 -2.38
N ALA A 49 31.43 -2.96 -1.81
CA ALA A 49 31.82 -1.75 -2.52
C ALA A 49 33.30 -1.74 -2.96
N ALA A 50 34.06 -2.82 -2.73
CA ALA A 50 35.47 -2.87 -3.09
C ALA A 50 35.67 -2.65 -4.60
N GLY A 51 36.55 -1.69 -4.94
CA GLY A 51 36.89 -1.36 -6.33
C GLY A 51 35.81 -0.59 -7.11
N THR A 52 34.71 -0.19 -6.48
CA THR A 52 33.61 0.51 -7.17
C THR A 52 33.82 2.01 -7.33
N GLY A 53 34.77 2.61 -6.60
CA GLY A 53 34.97 4.06 -6.55
C GLY A 53 34.07 4.79 -5.55
N ILE A 54 33.27 4.08 -4.75
CA ILE A 54 32.53 4.65 -3.62
C ILE A 54 33.52 5.16 -2.56
N VAL A 55 33.33 6.40 -2.11
CA VAL A 55 34.14 7.01 -1.05
C VAL A 55 33.37 6.96 0.27
N GLY A 56 33.99 6.42 1.32
CA GLY A 56 33.41 6.44 2.66
C GLY A 56 34.09 7.48 3.54
N VAL A 57 33.30 8.10 4.42
CA VAL A 57 33.74 9.08 5.39
C VAL A 57 33.29 8.74 6.80
N ALA A 58 33.98 9.28 7.81
CA ALA A 58 33.72 8.94 9.21
C ALA A 58 32.74 9.90 9.91
N THR A 59 32.53 11.10 9.35
CA THR A 59 31.71 12.15 9.99
C THR A 59 30.81 12.88 8.97
N LEU A 60 29.72 13.51 9.46
CA LEU A 60 28.85 14.34 8.62
C LEU A 60 29.58 15.57 8.03
N PRO A 61 30.45 16.30 8.78
CA PRO A 61 31.26 17.38 8.19
C PRO A 61 32.16 16.91 7.04
N GLU A 62 32.78 15.74 7.15
CA GLU A 62 33.55 15.16 6.06
C GLU A 62 32.67 14.81 4.85
N LEU A 63 31.46 14.28 5.07
CA LEU A 63 30.49 14.01 4.00
C LEU A 63 30.19 15.30 3.23
N VAL A 64 29.79 16.34 3.95
CA VAL A 64 29.39 17.63 3.35
C VAL A 64 30.55 18.29 2.64
N ALA A 65 31.78 18.24 3.20
CA ALA A 65 32.98 18.81 2.60
C ALA A 65 33.42 18.07 1.31
N ALA A 66 33.10 16.78 1.20
CA ALA A 66 33.45 15.97 0.03
C ALA A 66 32.48 16.16 -1.15
N LEU A 67 31.32 16.82 -0.95
CA LEU A 67 30.30 16.98 -1.96
C LEU A 67 30.33 18.35 -2.64
N SER A 68 30.17 18.37 -3.95
CA SER A 68 29.97 19.58 -4.76
C SER A 68 28.51 20.06 -4.65
N ARG A 69 28.30 21.38 -4.77
CA ARG A 69 26.95 22.00 -4.74
C ARG A 69 26.26 21.96 -6.12
N PRO A 70 24.92 21.89 -6.16
CA PRO A 70 24.05 21.59 -5.02
C PRO A 70 24.26 20.16 -4.54
N ARG A 71 24.36 19.96 -3.23
CA ARG A 71 24.54 18.63 -2.65
C ARG A 71 23.21 17.88 -2.67
N GLN A 72 23.25 16.58 -2.94
CA GLN A 72 22.11 15.68 -3.03
C GLN A 72 22.32 14.56 -2.01
N ILE A 73 21.75 14.69 -0.81
CA ILE A 73 22.03 13.78 0.31
C ILE A 73 20.83 12.87 0.57
N ILE A 74 20.99 11.58 0.33
CA ILE A 74 19.95 10.56 0.49
C ILE A 74 20.07 9.94 1.89
N LEU A 75 18.97 9.95 2.64
CA LEU A 75 18.86 9.31 3.95
C LEU A 75 18.17 7.94 3.79
N LEU A 76 18.84 6.88 4.23
CA LEU A 76 18.29 5.53 4.33
C LEU A 76 18.42 5.01 5.76
N VAL A 77 17.82 5.73 6.69
CA VAL A 77 17.77 5.42 8.12
C VAL A 77 16.36 5.01 8.53
N LYS A 78 16.22 4.49 9.75
CA LYS A 78 14.89 4.13 10.29
C LYS A 78 14.02 5.39 10.35
N ALA A 79 12.77 5.27 9.89
CA ALA A 79 11.79 6.35 9.92
C ALA A 79 11.49 6.88 11.35
N GLY A 80 10.99 8.10 11.43
CA GLY A 80 10.65 8.78 12.68
C GLY A 80 11.85 9.50 13.30
N VAL A 81 12.01 9.43 14.61
CA VAL A 81 13.06 10.13 15.40
C VAL A 81 14.49 10.01 14.83
N PRO A 82 14.93 8.86 14.28
CA PRO A 82 16.26 8.80 13.68
C PRO A 82 16.48 9.73 12.48
N VAL A 83 15.44 10.00 11.68
CA VAL A 83 15.53 10.98 10.59
C VAL A 83 15.69 12.39 11.16
N ASP A 84 14.88 12.75 12.19
CA ASP A 84 14.96 14.06 12.83
C ASP A 84 16.35 14.29 13.47
N ALA A 85 16.92 13.26 14.10
CA ALA A 85 18.27 13.33 14.68
C ALA A 85 19.34 13.62 13.62
N VAL A 86 19.28 12.91 12.47
CA VAL A 86 20.22 13.18 11.36
C VAL A 86 20.03 14.58 10.80
N LEU A 87 18.80 15.04 10.62
CA LEU A 87 18.52 16.40 10.11
C LEU A 87 19.02 17.48 11.06
N THR A 88 18.90 17.29 12.38
CA THR A 88 19.41 18.23 13.38
C THR A 88 20.92 18.43 13.30
N GLU A 89 21.68 17.37 13.02
CA GLU A 89 23.13 17.42 12.88
C GLU A 89 23.57 17.88 11.48
N LEU A 90 22.81 17.52 10.44
CA LEU A 90 23.19 17.77 9.05
C LEU A 90 22.82 19.18 8.57
N ALA A 91 21.61 19.67 8.87
CA ALA A 91 21.11 20.93 8.32
C ALA A 91 22.04 22.14 8.59
N PRO A 92 22.65 22.29 9.79
CA PRO A 92 23.59 23.38 10.04
C PRO A 92 24.89 23.36 9.20
N LEU A 93 25.18 22.23 8.54
CA LEU A 93 26.36 22.05 7.71
C LEU A 93 26.09 22.33 6.22
N LEU A 94 24.82 22.45 5.85
CA LEU A 94 24.38 22.60 4.47
C LEU A 94 24.29 24.09 4.07
N ASP A 95 24.30 24.32 2.78
CA ASP A 95 24.18 25.64 2.16
C ASP A 95 22.83 25.78 1.44
N PRO A 96 22.28 27.00 1.30
CA PRO A 96 21.09 27.24 0.51
C PRO A 96 21.10 26.56 -0.86
N GLY A 97 20.00 25.87 -1.19
CA GLY A 97 19.85 25.10 -2.43
C GLY A 97 20.36 23.66 -2.37
N ASP A 98 20.96 23.21 -1.26
CA ASP A 98 21.25 21.79 -1.06
C ASP A 98 19.97 21.00 -0.84
N ILE A 99 19.97 19.72 -1.25
CA ILE A 99 18.81 18.84 -1.29
C ILE A 99 19.03 17.66 -0.34
N VAL A 100 18.10 17.44 0.57
CA VAL A 100 18.04 16.24 1.41
C VAL A 100 16.85 15.38 0.97
N VAL A 101 17.12 14.10 0.70
CA VAL A 101 16.13 13.12 0.25
C VAL A 101 15.93 12.09 1.35
N ASP A 102 14.75 12.00 1.92
CA ASP A 102 14.38 10.89 2.81
C ASP A 102 13.86 9.71 1.98
N GLY A 103 14.72 8.69 1.81
CA GLY A 103 14.38 7.45 1.08
C GLY A 103 13.82 6.36 1.98
N GLY A 104 13.50 6.65 3.24
CA GLY A 104 12.89 5.71 4.18
C GLY A 104 11.38 5.51 3.95
N ASN A 105 10.78 4.64 4.77
CA ASN A 105 9.31 4.52 4.82
C ASN A 105 8.76 5.48 5.90
N SER A 106 8.94 6.78 5.70
CA SER A 106 8.51 7.80 6.65
C SER A 106 7.01 8.10 6.52
N PHE A 107 6.42 8.55 7.64
CA PHE A 107 5.04 9.01 7.64
C PHE A 107 4.95 10.36 6.90
N PHE A 108 4.01 10.48 5.99
CA PHE A 108 3.93 11.64 5.08
C PHE A 108 3.77 13.00 5.80
N ARG A 109 3.07 13.04 6.96
CA ARG A 109 2.93 14.28 7.76
C ARG A 109 4.26 14.69 8.41
N ASP A 110 5.11 13.73 8.80
CA ASP A 110 6.47 14.05 9.26
C ASP A 110 7.30 14.63 8.12
N THR A 111 7.08 14.16 6.89
CA THR A 111 7.75 14.69 5.70
C THR A 111 7.35 16.13 5.44
N GLU A 112 6.07 16.45 5.51
CA GLU A 112 5.56 17.83 5.36
C GLU A 112 6.14 18.78 6.43
N ARG A 113 6.18 18.32 7.67
CA ARG A 113 6.79 19.09 8.78
C ARG A 113 8.29 19.35 8.49
N ARG A 114 9.04 18.32 8.12
CA ARG A 114 10.48 18.42 7.83
C ARG A 114 10.77 19.31 6.62
N GLU A 115 9.93 19.20 5.57
CA GLU A 115 10.02 20.09 4.41
C GLU A 115 9.86 21.56 4.81
N ALA A 116 8.84 21.89 5.60
CA ALA A 116 8.61 23.24 6.08
C ALA A 116 9.78 23.76 6.95
N GLU A 117 10.33 22.92 7.84
CA GLU A 117 11.47 23.24 8.69
C GLU A 117 12.74 23.54 7.86
N LEU A 118 13.05 22.71 6.85
CA LEU A 118 14.24 22.91 6.01
C LEU A 118 14.07 24.06 5.01
N ALA A 119 12.87 24.25 4.49
CA ALA A 119 12.54 25.38 3.60
C ALA A 119 12.80 26.73 4.28
N SER A 120 12.55 26.84 5.60
CA SER A 120 12.87 28.05 6.38
C SER A 120 14.37 28.40 6.39
N GLN A 121 15.23 27.42 6.07
CA GLN A 121 16.68 27.54 5.96
C GLN A 121 17.16 27.60 4.50
N ASN A 122 16.24 27.72 3.54
CA ASN A 122 16.49 27.66 2.09
C ASN A 122 17.11 26.32 1.64
N LEU A 123 16.79 25.23 2.34
CA LEU A 123 17.15 23.88 1.98
C LEU A 123 15.93 23.18 1.37
N HIS A 124 16.17 22.25 0.45
CA HIS A 124 15.11 21.41 -0.12
C HIS A 124 15.02 20.07 0.60
N PHE A 125 13.79 19.64 0.89
CA PHE A 125 13.54 18.30 1.43
C PHE A 125 12.60 17.54 0.50
N VAL A 126 12.99 16.32 0.12
CA VAL A 126 12.24 15.43 -0.78
C VAL A 126 11.91 14.16 -0.03
N GLY A 127 10.62 13.88 0.13
CA GLY A 127 10.15 12.58 0.63
C GLY A 127 10.06 11.59 -0.53
N MET A 128 10.93 10.59 -0.57
CA MET A 128 11.00 9.66 -1.68
C MET A 128 10.67 8.23 -1.26
N GLY A 129 9.51 7.72 -1.67
CA GLY A 129 9.22 6.30 -1.56
C GLY A 129 10.17 5.47 -2.43
N VAL A 130 10.83 4.49 -1.84
CA VAL A 130 11.69 3.52 -2.54
C VAL A 130 11.10 2.13 -2.38
N SER A 131 10.85 1.43 -3.49
CA SER A 131 10.31 0.08 -3.50
C SER A 131 11.24 -0.89 -4.24
N GLY A 132 11.02 -2.20 -4.03
CA GLY A 132 11.77 -3.25 -4.72
C GLY A 132 12.61 -4.14 -3.80
N GLY A 133 12.67 -3.81 -2.50
CA GLY A 133 13.48 -4.56 -1.53
C GLY A 133 14.97 -4.50 -1.85
N GLU A 134 15.72 -5.45 -1.34
CA GLU A 134 17.17 -5.55 -1.50
C GLU A 134 17.59 -5.60 -2.98
N LEU A 135 17.01 -6.51 -3.72
CA LEU A 135 17.33 -6.74 -5.13
C LEU A 135 16.93 -5.53 -5.99
N GLY A 136 15.76 -4.94 -5.71
CA GLY A 136 15.30 -3.74 -6.41
C GLY A 136 16.22 -2.55 -6.16
N ALA A 137 16.67 -2.31 -4.95
CA ALA A 137 17.61 -1.24 -4.63
C ALA A 137 18.91 -1.37 -5.45
N LEU A 138 19.39 -2.62 -5.65
CA LEU A 138 20.62 -2.92 -6.40
C LEU A 138 20.46 -2.82 -7.92
N GLN A 139 19.35 -3.32 -8.45
CA GLN A 139 19.13 -3.52 -9.89
C GLN A 139 18.25 -2.47 -10.54
N GLY A 140 17.47 -1.75 -9.76
CA GLY A 140 16.55 -0.72 -10.19
C GLY A 140 15.26 -0.73 -9.35
N PRO A 141 15.11 0.25 -8.45
CA PRO A 141 13.88 0.42 -7.67
C PRO A 141 12.79 1.15 -8.45
N SER A 142 11.55 1.02 -7.99
CA SER A 142 10.50 2.01 -8.27
C SER A 142 10.67 3.17 -7.29
N LEU A 143 10.72 4.40 -7.82
CA LEU A 143 10.99 5.62 -7.08
C LEU A 143 9.80 6.58 -7.14
N MET A 144 9.40 7.10 -5.97
CA MET A 144 8.23 7.96 -5.78
C MET A 144 8.65 9.27 -5.10
N PRO A 145 9.39 10.16 -5.78
CA PRO A 145 9.83 11.43 -5.20
C PRO A 145 8.68 12.44 -5.13
N GLY A 146 8.48 13.03 -3.93
CA GLY A 146 7.56 14.15 -3.66
C GLY A 146 8.27 15.27 -2.91
N GLY A 147 7.80 16.52 -3.07
CA GLY A 147 8.40 17.70 -2.48
C GLY A 147 8.58 18.83 -3.49
N PRO A 148 9.51 19.78 -3.28
CA PRO A 148 9.73 20.90 -4.20
C PRO A 148 10.11 20.46 -5.61
N ARG A 149 9.40 20.97 -6.62
CA ARG A 149 9.60 20.59 -8.02
C ARG A 149 11.01 20.88 -8.50
N GLU A 150 11.58 22.01 -8.12
CA GLU A 150 12.94 22.40 -8.44
C GLU A 150 13.99 21.44 -7.89
N ALA A 151 13.75 20.85 -6.74
CA ALA A 151 14.62 19.81 -6.19
C ALA A 151 14.56 18.52 -7.01
N TYR A 152 13.34 18.12 -7.42
CA TYR A 152 13.17 16.97 -8.30
C TYR A 152 13.90 17.17 -9.64
N ASP A 153 13.79 18.33 -10.27
CA ASP A 153 14.42 18.61 -11.56
C ASP A 153 15.96 18.43 -11.51
N VAL A 154 16.59 18.73 -10.36
CA VAL A 154 18.02 18.47 -10.12
C VAL A 154 18.30 16.97 -9.91
N LEU A 155 17.42 16.26 -9.23
CA LEU A 155 17.58 14.82 -8.93
C LEU A 155 17.23 13.93 -10.13
N GLU A 156 16.36 14.37 -11.02
CA GLU A 156 15.76 13.56 -12.09
C GLU A 156 16.78 12.76 -12.92
N PRO A 157 17.90 13.34 -13.40
CA PRO A 157 18.85 12.59 -14.22
C PRO A 157 19.42 11.35 -13.51
N MET A 158 19.71 11.46 -12.21
CA MET A 158 20.17 10.35 -11.39
C MET A 158 19.03 9.36 -11.14
N LEU A 159 17.86 9.84 -10.70
CA LEU A 159 16.73 8.98 -10.37
C LEU A 159 16.26 8.19 -11.59
N VAL A 160 16.20 8.80 -12.77
CA VAL A 160 15.89 8.13 -14.04
C VAL A 160 16.94 7.06 -14.36
N ALA A 161 18.22 7.33 -14.14
CA ALA A 161 19.27 6.36 -14.42
C ALA A 161 19.16 5.10 -13.54
N ILE A 162 18.98 5.28 -12.23
CA ILE A 162 19.00 4.21 -11.23
C ILE A 162 17.65 3.46 -11.10
N ALA A 163 16.55 4.03 -11.57
CA ALA A 163 15.23 3.39 -11.50
C ALA A 163 15.13 2.14 -12.40
N ALA A 164 14.26 1.21 -12.03
CA ALA A 164 13.91 0.10 -12.89
C ALA A 164 13.43 0.59 -14.26
N LYS A 165 13.66 -0.22 -15.28
CA LYS A 165 13.17 0.01 -16.64
C LYS A 165 12.12 -1.04 -16.95
N SER A 166 10.88 -0.61 -17.16
CA SER A 166 9.80 -1.47 -17.65
C SER A 166 9.54 -1.25 -19.14
N ALA A 167 8.60 -1.99 -19.72
CA ALA A 167 8.13 -1.75 -21.08
C ALA A 167 7.50 -0.35 -21.26
N TYR A 168 7.15 0.31 -20.15
CA TYR A 168 6.51 1.63 -20.12
C TYR A 168 7.48 2.77 -19.74
N GLY A 169 8.78 2.49 -19.72
CA GLY A 169 9.83 3.45 -19.40
C GLY A 169 10.41 3.31 -17.99
N PRO A 170 11.20 4.30 -17.54
CA PRO A 170 11.82 4.28 -16.21
C PRO A 170 10.74 4.38 -15.10
N CYS A 171 10.86 3.54 -14.07
CA CYS A 171 9.92 3.47 -12.97
C CYS A 171 10.18 4.57 -11.92
N VAL A 172 10.19 5.80 -12.37
CA VAL A 172 10.27 7.02 -11.57
C VAL A 172 9.43 8.11 -12.22
N SER A 173 8.78 8.93 -11.41
CA SER A 173 8.10 10.16 -11.84
C SER A 173 7.98 11.09 -10.64
N TYR A 174 7.96 12.40 -10.88
CA TYR A 174 7.56 13.36 -9.86
C TYR A 174 6.12 13.08 -9.43
N ILE A 175 5.92 12.89 -8.12
CA ILE A 175 4.60 12.54 -7.59
C ILE A 175 3.75 13.79 -7.35
N GLY A 176 4.31 14.77 -6.68
CA GLY A 176 3.61 15.99 -6.28
C GLY A 176 4.34 16.71 -5.16
N PRO A 177 3.81 17.84 -4.66
CA PRO A 177 4.42 18.59 -3.56
C PRO A 177 4.31 17.86 -2.21
N GLY A 178 5.03 18.34 -1.22
CA GLY A 178 4.90 17.93 0.18
C GLY A 178 5.21 16.47 0.41
N GLY A 179 4.39 15.87 1.27
CA GLY A 179 4.50 14.46 1.66
C GLY A 179 4.02 13.45 0.62
N SER A 180 3.61 13.89 -0.58
CA SER A 180 2.96 13.05 -1.61
C SER A 180 3.74 11.78 -1.98
N GLY A 181 5.06 11.85 -2.09
CA GLY A 181 5.90 10.70 -2.42
C GLY A 181 5.83 9.59 -1.37
N HIS A 182 5.96 9.94 -0.10
CA HIS A 182 5.79 8.99 1.00
C HIS A 182 4.36 8.50 1.14
N TYR A 183 3.36 9.34 0.85
CA TYR A 183 1.96 8.93 0.85
C TYR A 183 1.69 7.86 -0.21
N VAL A 184 2.12 8.08 -1.45
CA VAL A 184 1.97 7.10 -2.53
C VAL A 184 2.69 5.79 -2.17
N LYS A 185 3.87 5.86 -1.54
CA LYS A 185 4.57 4.66 -1.05
C LYS A 185 3.82 3.97 0.09
N MET A 186 3.17 4.72 0.98
CA MET A 186 2.34 4.19 2.06
C MET A 186 1.16 3.38 1.49
N ILE A 187 0.44 3.94 0.51
CA ILE A 187 -0.67 3.25 -0.15
C ILE A 187 -0.20 2.04 -0.97
N HIS A 188 0.94 2.16 -1.69
CA HIS A 188 1.59 1.01 -2.31
C HIS A 188 1.77 -0.15 -1.32
N ASN A 189 2.26 0.15 -0.11
CA ASN A 189 2.44 -0.88 0.92
C ASN A 189 1.10 -1.41 1.46
N GLY A 190 0.06 -0.57 1.54
CA GLY A 190 -1.29 -1.02 1.89
C GLY A 190 -1.83 -2.04 0.89
N ILE A 191 -1.73 -1.76 -0.41
CA ILE A 191 -2.09 -2.69 -1.49
C ILE A 191 -1.26 -3.98 -1.40
N GLU A 192 0.05 -3.87 -1.14
CA GLU A 192 0.95 -5.01 -0.92
C GLU A 192 0.44 -5.93 0.20
N TYR A 193 -0.01 -5.37 1.32
CA TYR A 193 -0.58 -6.15 2.43
C TYR A 193 -1.85 -6.87 2.01
N GLY A 194 -2.75 -6.20 1.29
CA GLY A 194 -3.95 -6.80 0.71
C GLY A 194 -3.60 -7.97 -0.20
N ASP A 195 -2.71 -7.75 -1.15
CA ASP A 195 -2.29 -8.75 -2.13
C ASP A 195 -1.67 -10.00 -1.47
N MET A 196 -0.77 -9.80 -0.50
CA MET A 196 -0.16 -10.90 0.27
C MET A 196 -1.19 -11.70 1.07
N GLN A 197 -2.18 -11.03 1.68
CA GLN A 197 -3.24 -11.69 2.44
C GLN A 197 -4.13 -12.54 1.52
N LEU A 198 -4.53 -12.01 0.36
CA LEU A 198 -5.36 -12.72 -0.63
C LEU A 198 -4.65 -13.96 -1.18
N ILE A 199 -3.35 -13.87 -1.45
CA ILE A 199 -2.51 -15.00 -1.86
C ILE A 199 -2.44 -16.05 -0.74
N ALA A 200 -2.24 -15.63 0.51
CA ALA A 200 -2.19 -16.53 1.66
C ALA A 200 -3.53 -17.24 1.90
N GLU A 201 -4.66 -16.57 1.70
CA GLU A 201 -6.00 -17.17 1.78
C GLU A 201 -6.23 -18.22 0.68
N SER A 202 -5.81 -17.92 -0.55
CA SER A 202 -5.88 -18.88 -1.66
C SER A 202 -4.99 -20.10 -1.40
N TYR A 203 -3.79 -19.90 -0.86
CA TYR A 203 -2.91 -20.97 -0.41
C TYR A 203 -3.58 -21.85 0.66
N ASP A 204 -4.22 -21.24 1.67
CA ASP A 204 -4.85 -21.99 2.77
C ASP A 204 -6.06 -22.81 2.28
N VAL A 205 -6.86 -22.29 1.35
CA VAL A 205 -7.95 -23.05 0.72
C VAL A 205 -7.39 -24.27 -0.04
N MET A 206 -6.34 -24.11 -0.83
CA MET A 206 -5.71 -25.22 -1.55
C MET A 206 -5.13 -26.27 -0.59
N ARG A 207 -4.43 -25.82 0.46
CA ARG A 207 -3.81 -26.71 1.41
C ARG A 207 -4.83 -27.43 2.30
N THR A 208 -5.79 -26.69 2.86
CA THR A 208 -6.68 -27.21 3.93
C THR A 208 -7.95 -27.84 3.36
N ALA A 209 -8.60 -27.22 2.37
CA ALA A 209 -9.82 -27.76 1.79
C ALA A 209 -9.56 -28.77 0.66
N LEU A 210 -8.57 -28.50 -0.20
CA LEU A 210 -8.23 -29.38 -1.33
C LEU A 210 -7.13 -30.40 -1.02
N ASP A 211 -6.56 -30.38 0.21
CA ASP A 211 -5.51 -31.29 0.68
C ASP A 211 -4.28 -31.36 -0.25
N MET A 212 -3.92 -30.22 -0.85
CA MET A 212 -2.82 -30.15 -1.80
C MET A 212 -1.48 -29.95 -1.09
N PRO A 213 -0.43 -30.69 -1.48
CA PRO A 213 0.92 -30.45 -0.94
C PRO A 213 1.53 -29.16 -1.50
N ALA A 214 2.49 -28.59 -0.77
CA ALA A 214 3.12 -27.30 -1.10
C ALA A 214 3.70 -27.26 -2.53
N GLU A 215 4.30 -28.36 -3.01
CA GLU A 215 4.88 -28.46 -4.36
C GLU A 215 3.81 -28.36 -5.47
N GLU A 216 2.65 -28.99 -5.27
CA GLU A 216 1.53 -28.88 -6.21
C GLU A 216 0.96 -27.46 -6.21
N ILE A 217 0.79 -26.86 -5.03
CA ILE A 217 0.35 -25.45 -4.90
C ILE A 217 1.34 -24.51 -5.58
N ALA A 218 2.66 -24.73 -5.42
CA ALA A 218 3.69 -23.97 -6.13
C ALA A 218 3.51 -24.02 -7.66
N SER A 219 3.14 -25.22 -8.17
CA SER A 219 2.90 -25.40 -9.61
C SER A 219 1.65 -24.66 -10.09
N VAL A 220 0.61 -24.60 -9.27
CA VAL A 220 -0.61 -23.80 -9.54
C VAL A 220 -0.27 -22.31 -9.61
N PHE A 221 0.44 -21.76 -8.62
CA PHE A 221 0.83 -20.34 -8.64
C PHE A 221 1.76 -20.03 -9.82
N ALA A 222 2.68 -20.93 -10.18
CA ALA A 222 3.53 -20.76 -11.36
C ALA A 222 2.73 -20.71 -12.66
N ASP A 223 1.69 -21.54 -12.80
CA ASP A 223 0.79 -21.51 -13.93
C ASP A 223 -0.04 -20.20 -13.95
N TRP A 224 -0.62 -19.79 -12.83
CA TRP A 224 -1.33 -18.53 -12.71
C TRP A 224 -0.46 -17.30 -13.03
N ASN A 225 0.85 -17.38 -12.77
CA ASN A 225 1.80 -16.30 -13.09
C ASN A 225 2.03 -16.13 -14.61
N THR A 226 1.50 -17.00 -15.44
CA THR A 226 1.55 -16.88 -16.91
C THR A 226 0.36 -16.13 -17.50
N ARG A 227 -0.62 -15.72 -16.69
CA ARG A 227 -1.91 -15.16 -17.11
C ARG A 227 -2.24 -13.85 -16.39
N ALA A 228 -3.52 -13.58 -16.15
CA ALA A 228 -4.01 -12.33 -15.55
C ALA A 228 -3.42 -12.04 -14.15
N LEU A 229 -3.10 -13.08 -13.37
CA LEU A 229 -2.46 -12.97 -12.06
C LEU A 229 -0.95 -12.74 -12.10
N ALA A 230 -0.33 -12.68 -13.30
CA ALA A 230 1.11 -12.48 -13.44
C ALA A 230 1.58 -11.28 -12.61
N SER A 231 2.40 -11.57 -11.59
CA SER A 231 2.91 -10.57 -10.64
C SER A 231 4.11 -11.10 -9.86
N TYR A 232 4.89 -10.17 -9.32
CA TYR A 232 6.04 -10.52 -8.51
C TYR A 232 5.67 -11.34 -7.26
N LEU A 233 4.59 -10.99 -6.58
CA LEU A 233 4.16 -11.73 -5.39
C LEU A 233 3.70 -13.15 -5.71
N ILE A 234 3.09 -13.39 -6.87
CA ILE A 234 2.77 -14.74 -7.34
C ILE A 234 4.04 -15.54 -7.69
N GLU A 235 5.01 -14.89 -8.38
CA GLU A 235 6.33 -15.48 -8.64
C GLU A 235 7.02 -15.91 -7.35
N VAL A 236 7.16 -14.97 -6.40
CA VAL A 236 7.78 -15.23 -5.08
C VAL A 236 7.04 -16.34 -4.32
N THR A 237 5.71 -16.38 -4.40
CA THR A 237 4.92 -17.43 -3.74
C THR A 237 5.25 -18.81 -4.31
N ALA A 238 5.30 -18.94 -5.64
CA ALA A 238 5.68 -20.20 -6.27
C ALA A 238 7.10 -20.64 -5.87
N ASP A 239 8.05 -19.70 -5.79
CA ASP A 239 9.43 -20.00 -5.43
C ASP A 239 9.57 -20.38 -3.94
N VAL A 240 8.89 -19.67 -3.04
CA VAL A 240 8.87 -19.98 -1.60
C VAL A 240 8.30 -21.38 -1.34
N LEU A 241 7.21 -21.75 -2.03
CA LEU A 241 6.57 -23.05 -1.87
C LEU A 241 7.39 -24.19 -2.48
N ARG A 242 8.23 -23.94 -3.48
CA ARG A 242 9.17 -24.90 -4.04
C ARG A 242 10.39 -25.13 -3.17
N TYR A 243 10.68 -24.25 -2.24
CA TYR A 243 11.81 -24.41 -1.33
C TYR A 243 11.50 -25.48 -0.30
N ILE A 244 11.70 -26.74 -0.72
CA ILE A 244 11.25 -27.93 0.02
C ILE A 244 12.26 -28.38 1.07
N ILE A 245 13.52 -27.96 0.98
CA ILE A 245 14.57 -28.62 1.76
C ILE A 245 14.97 -27.78 2.97
N ASP A 246 14.32 -28.03 4.11
CA ASP A 246 15.08 -28.02 5.34
C ASP A 246 15.89 -29.33 5.41
N THR A 247 17.22 -29.21 5.34
CA THR A 247 18.15 -30.35 5.39
C THR A 247 18.07 -31.17 6.67
N HIS A 248 17.41 -30.65 7.73
CA HIS A 248 17.26 -31.31 9.02
C HIS A 248 15.96 -32.11 9.14
N THR A 249 14.86 -31.64 8.57
CA THR A 249 13.53 -32.26 8.74
C THR A 249 13.01 -32.93 7.48
N GLY A 250 13.47 -32.55 6.30
CA GLY A 250 12.94 -33.00 5.00
C GLY A 250 11.55 -32.44 4.69
N GLN A 251 11.07 -31.45 5.48
CA GLN A 251 9.77 -30.81 5.29
C GLN A 251 9.89 -29.54 4.42
N PRO A 252 8.82 -29.11 3.75
CA PRO A 252 8.77 -27.79 3.10
C PRO A 252 9.10 -26.70 4.12
N LEU A 253 9.99 -25.75 3.74
CA LEU A 253 10.42 -24.70 4.66
C LEU A 253 9.23 -23.84 5.12
N VAL A 254 8.24 -23.60 4.25
CA VAL A 254 7.04 -22.80 4.57
C VAL A 254 6.27 -23.36 5.78
N ASP A 255 6.30 -24.69 6.00
CA ASP A 255 5.64 -25.35 7.13
C ASP A 255 6.39 -25.17 8.46
N LEU A 256 7.65 -24.76 8.40
CA LEU A 256 8.52 -24.50 9.54
C LEU A 256 8.62 -23.03 9.91
N VAL A 257 8.18 -22.14 9.01
CA VAL A 257 8.12 -20.70 9.28
C VAL A 257 7.03 -20.42 10.32
N LEU A 258 7.37 -19.62 11.34
CA LEU A 258 6.41 -19.24 12.37
C LEU A 258 5.24 -18.45 11.74
N ASP A 259 4.01 -18.82 12.08
CA ASP A 259 2.76 -18.25 11.59
C ASP A 259 2.41 -16.89 12.24
N ALA A 260 3.39 -15.98 12.29
CA ALA A 260 3.26 -14.63 12.83
C ALA A 260 3.92 -13.63 11.86
N ALA A 261 3.11 -12.85 11.17
CA ALA A 261 3.59 -11.87 10.19
C ALA A 261 3.85 -10.52 10.85
N GLU A 262 5.10 -10.01 10.72
CA GLU A 262 5.49 -8.70 11.22
C GLU A 262 4.99 -7.56 10.32
N GLN A 263 4.92 -6.34 10.88
CA GLN A 263 4.61 -5.11 10.17
C GLN A 263 5.47 -3.93 10.65
N LYS A 264 5.70 -2.95 9.75
CA LYS A 264 6.51 -1.76 10.04
C LYS A 264 5.68 -0.48 10.16
N GLY A 265 4.34 -0.58 10.21
CA GLY A 265 3.40 0.53 10.46
C GLY A 265 2.75 1.15 9.23
N THR A 266 3.25 0.94 8.01
CA THR A 266 2.68 1.55 6.78
C THR A 266 1.24 1.11 6.50
N GLY A 267 0.89 -0.16 6.75
CA GLY A 267 -0.49 -0.65 6.62
C GLY A 267 -1.44 0.05 7.59
N ARG A 268 -1.02 0.25 8.85
CA ARG A 268 -1.80 1.01 9.85
C ARG A 268 -2.03 2.45 9.38
N TRP A 269 -1.00 3.14 8.93
CA TRP A 269 -1.13 4.52 8.43
C TRP A 269 -2.05 4.63 7.21
N THR A 270 -2.08 3.59 6.35
CA THR A 270 -3.04 3.52 5.24
C THR A 270 -4.48 3.50 5.74
N ILE A 271 -4.77 2.69 6.79
CA ILE A 271 -6.12 2.61 7.38
C ILE A 271 -6.49 3.91 8.11
N GLU A 272 -5.57 4.46 8.91
CA GLU A 272 -5.78 5.75 9.60
C GLU A 272 -6.13 6.86 8.59
N SER A 273 -5.38 6.96 7.49
CA SER A 273 -5.67 7.91 6.42
C SER A 273 -6.98 7.63 5.69
N ALA A 274 -7.33 6.37 5.48
CA ALA A 274 -8.60 5.99 4.86
C ALA A 274 -9.81 6.41 5.72
N LEU A 275 -9.70 6.30 7.05
CA LEU A 275 -10.71 6.78 7.99
C LEU A 275 -10.78 8.31 8.00
N ASP A 276 -9.64 9.00 8.03
CA ASP A 276 -9.57 10.46 8.00
C ASP A 276 -10.22 11.05 6.73
N LEU A 277 -10.07 10.36 5.60
CA LEU A 277 -10.56 10.80 4.29
C LEU A 277 -11.91 10.17 3.89
N ALA A 278 -12.54 9.41 4.80
CA ALA A 278 -13.78 8.67 4.53
C ALA A 278 -13.74 7.82 3.23
N SER A 279 -12.55 7.29 2.89
CA SER A 279 -12.32 6.46 1.70
C SER A 279 -12.12 5.00 2.14
N PRO A 280 -13.12 4.12 2.02
CA PRO A 280 -13.07 2.78 2.60
C PRO A 280 -12.06 1.86 1.90
N VAL A 281 -11.24 1.17 2.69
CA VAL A 281 -10.22 0.20 2.24
C VAL A 281 -10.36 -1.16 2.96
N PRO A 282 -11.54 -1.79 2.98
CA PRO A 282 -11.80 -2.94 3.84
C PRO A 282 -10.91 -4.16 3.55
N THR A 283 -10.43 -4.35 2.32
CA THR A 283 -9.52 -5.46 2.00
C THR A 283 -8.13 -5.23 2.59
N ILE A 284 -7.64 -3.99 2.57
CA ILE A 284 -6.37 -3.62 3.19
C ILE A 284 -6.48 -3.68 4.72
N ASP A 285 -7.61 -3.23 5.28
CA ASP A 285 -7.89 -3.33 6.72
C ASP A 285 -7.95 -4.79 7.19
N ALA A 286 -8.64 -5.65 6.46
CA ALA A 286 -8.68 -7.09 6.74
C ALA A 286 -7.27 -7.71 6.77
N ALA A 287 -6.38 -7.31 5.85
CA ALA A 287 -5.01 -7.78 5.81
C ALA A 287 -4.19 -7.33 7.03
N VAL A 288 -4.34 -6.09 7.46
CA VAL A 288 -3.66 -5.57 8.66
C VAL A 288 -4.19 -6.25 9.92
N THR A 289 -5.51 -6.42 10.00
CA THR A 289 -6.18 -7.11 11.12
C THR A 289 -5.74 -8.57 11.20
N ALA A 290 -5.63 -9.28 10.07
CA ALA A 290 -5.12 -10.66 10.02
C ALA A 290 -3.68 -10.74 10.53
N ARG A 291 -2.79 -9.81 10.16
CA ARG A 291 -1.42 -9.74 10.71
C ARG A 291 -1.41 -9.51 12.21
N ASN A 292 -2.24 -8.61 12.72
CA ASN A 292 -2.37 -8.37 14.17
C ASN A 292 -2.82 -9.63 14.90
N LEU A 293 -3.81 -10.36 14.37
CA LEU A 293 -4.27 -11.64 14.92
C LEU A 293 -3.17 -12.71 14.84
N SER A 294 -2.38 -12.74 13.76
CA SER A 294 -1.28 -13.69 13.63
C SER A 294 -0.24 -13.54 14.75
N ALA A 295 0.05 -12.31 15.15
CA ALA A 295 0.99 -12.00 16.23
C ALA A 295 0.50 -12.49 17.62
N LEU A 296 -0.81 -12.71 17.79
CA LEU A 296 -1.41 -13.21 19.05
C LEU A 296 -1.36 -14.74 19.16
N ARG A 297 -0.24 -15.38 18.78
CA ARG A 297 -0.12 -16.84 18.67
C ARG A 297 -0.51 -17.57 19.95
N GLY A 298 -0.05 -17.12 21.13
CA GLY A 298 -0.42 -17.74 22.39
C GLY A 298 -1.93 -17.76 22.65
N LEU A 299 -2.61 -16.66 22.35
CA LEU A 299 -4.06 -16.57 22.45
C LEU A 299 -4.76 -17.49 21.44
N ARG A 300 -4.27 -17.56 20.18
CA ARG A 300 -4.84 -18.43 19.15
C ARG A 300 -4.74 -19.92 19.54
N VAL A 301 -3.61 -20.33 20.11
CA VAL A 301 -3.43 -21.70 20.62
C VAL A 301 -4.43 -22.01 21.74
N GLN A 302 -4.59 -21.13 22.73
CA GLN A 302 -5.59 -21.31 23.79
C GLN A 302 -7.03 -21.33 23.23
N ALA A 303 -7.33 -20.44 22.28
CA ALA A 303 -8.65 -20.37 21.64
C ALA A 303 -8.99 -21.67 20.86
N SER A 304 -8.00 -22.28 20.20
CA SER A 304 -8.20 -23.54 19.46
C SER A 304 -8.58 -24.74 20.34
N GLU A 305 -8.27 -24.69 21.63
CA GLU A 305 -8.64 -25.72 22.60
C GLU A 305 -10.10 -25.57 23.10
N VAL A 306 -10.67 -24.39 22.96
CA VAL A 306 -11.99 -24.03 23.52
C VAL A 306 -13.05 -23.77 22.44
N LEU A 307 -12.67 -23.15 21.34
CA LEU A 307 -13.57 -22.78 20.26
C LEU A 307 -13.62 -23.90 19.20
N LEU A 308 -14.77 -24.54 19.10
CA LEU A 308 -14.99 -25.60 18.10
C LEU A 308 -15.27 -24.98 16.74
N GLY A 309 -14.47 -25.37 15.74
CA GLY A 309 -14.73 -25.05 14.33
C GLY A 309 -15.87 -25.89 13.73
N PRO A 310 -16.30 -25.58 12.51
CA PRO A 310 -17.26 -26.44 11.81
C PRO A 310 -16.63 -27.82 11.52
N THR A 311 -17.49 -28.85 11.47
CA THR A 311 -17.08 -30.15 10.94
C THR A 311 -17.23 -30.08 9.42
N PRO A 312 -16.14 -30.22 8.64
CA PRO A 312 -16.23 -30.23 7.18
C PRO A 312 -17.21 -31.32 6.69
N PRO A 313 -18.03 -31.03 5.68
CA PRO A 313 -19.04 -32.01 5.20
C PRO A 313 -18.42 -33.19 4.44
N GLY A 314 -17.12 -33.10 4.08
CA GLY A 314 -16.40 -34.12 3.35
C GLY A 314 -14.93 -33.77 3.17
N GLY A 315 -14.19 -34.60 2.40
CA GLY A 315 -12.79 -34.39 2.06
C GLY A 315 -12.58 -33.46 0.84
N ALA A 316 -11.38 -33.52 0.26
CA ALA A 316 -10.91 -32.67 -0.84
C ALA A 316 -11.83 -32.73 -2.10
N GLU A 317 -12.35 -33.93 -2.44
CA GLU A 317 -13.26 -34.07 -3.58
C GLU A 317 -14.56 -33.28 -3.39
N GLN A 318 -15.12 -33.31 -2.16
CA GLN A 318 -16.33 -32.53 -1.83
C GLN A 318 -16.04 -31.02 -1.85
N ALA A 319 -14.87 -30.60 -1.36
CA ALA A 319 -14.44 -29.20 -1.40
C ALA A 319 -14.26 -28.74 -2.87
N ALA A 320 -13.61 -29.54 -3.69
CA ALA A 320 -13.45 -29.25 -5.11
C ALA A 320 -14.79 -29.15 -5.85
N SER A 321 -15.76 -30.00 -5.50
CA SER A 321 -17.12 -29.94 -6.05
C SER A 321 -17.86 -28.64 -5.68
N VAL A 322 -17.77 -28.19 -4.42
CA VAL A 322 -18.39 -26.93 -3.97
C VAL A 322 -17.72 -25.74 -4.65
N LEU A 323 -16.39 -25.75 -4.73
CA LEU A 323 -15.58 -24.66 -5.31
C LEU A 323 -15.76 -24.58 -6.83
N GLY A 324 -15.78 -25.69 -7.54
CA GLY A 324 -16.03 -25.77 -8.97
C GLY A 324 -17.48 -25.43 -9.34
N GLY A 325 -18.41 -25.70 -8.44
CA GLY A 325 -19.85 -25.41 -8.61
C GLY A 325 -20.48 -26.19 -9.77
N PRO A 326 -21.34 -25.54 -10.59
CA PRO A 326 -22.03 -26.21 -11.70
C PRO A 326 -21.10 -26.81 -12.76
N ASP A 327 -19.88 -26.30 -12.85
CA ASP A 327 -18.90 -26.69 -13.86
C ASP A 327 -18.06 -27.92 -13.45
N GLY A 328 -18.28 -28.43 -12.22
CA GLY A 328 -17.64 -29.63 -11.70
C GLY A 328 -16.31 -29.39 -10.95
N PRO A 329 -15.83 -30.42 -10.23
CA PRO A 329 -14.63 -30.30 -9.38
C PRO A 329 -13.35 -29.95 -10.15
N GLU A 330 -13.27 -30.29 -11.43
CA GLU A 330 -12.14 -29.94 -12.33
C GLU A 330 -11.98 -28.44 -12.54
N ARG A 331 -13.01 -27.64 -12.24
CA ARG A 331 -12.98 -26.17 -12.30
C ARG A 331 -12.65 -25.49 -10.96
N ALA A 332 -12.36 -26.28 -9.92
CA ALA A 332 -12.09 -25.75 -8.58
C ALA A 332 -10.93 -24.75 -8.56
N LEU A 333 -9.79 -25.09 -9.20
CA LEU A 333 -8.62 -24.20 -9.26
C LEU A 333 -8.88 -22.96 -10.11
N THR A 334 -9.68 -23.06 -11.18
CA THR A 334 -10.10 -21.90 -11.97
C THR A 334 -10.98 -20.96 -11.14
N ALA A 335 -11.90 -21.51 -10.35
CA ALA A 335 -12.74 -20.71 -9.48
C ALA A 335 -11.95 -19.98 -8.39
N LEU A 336 -10.87 -20.62 -7.89
CA LEU A 336 -9.99 -19.99 -6.91
C LEU A 336 -9.07 -18.93 -7.55
N GLU A 337 -8.61 -19.15 -8.80
CA GLU A 337 -7.92 -18.14 -9.60
C GLU A 337 -8.78 -16.91 -9.83
N ASP A 338 -10.04 -17.11 -10.23
CA ASP A 338 -11.04 -16.04 -10.38
C ASP A 338 -11.23 -15.27 -9.08
N ALA A 339 -11.33 -16.00 -7.94
CA ALA A 339 -11.49 -15.39 -6.62
C ALA A 339 -10.31 -14.49 -6.25
N LEU A 340 -9.10 -14.96 -6.47
CA LEU A 340 -7.89 -14.18 -6.20
C LEU A 340 -7.81 -12.96 -7.11
N TYR A 341 -8.08 -13.12 -8.41
CA TYR A 341 -8.03 -12.01 -9.36
C TYR A 341 -9.08 -10.94 -9.06
N PHE A 342 -10.33 -11.34 -8.81
CA PHE A 342 -11.40 -10.44 -8.39
C PHE A 342 -11.04 -9.64 -7.13
N SER A 343 -10.53 -10.35 -6.12
CA SER A 343 -10.17 -9.72 -4.85
C SER A 343 -8.97 -8.77 -4.99
N LYS A 344 -8.02 -9.12 -5.85
CA LYS A 344 -6.90 -8.26 -6.22
C LYS A 344 -7.36 -6.98 -6.90
N ILE A 345 -8.27 -7.07 -7.89
CA ILE A 345 -8.90 -5.89 -8.51
C ILE A 345 -9.52 -4.98 -7.43
N SER A 346 -10.29 -5.56 -6.49
CA SER A 346 -10.93 -4.81 -5.41
C SER A 346 -9.91 -4.10 -4.50
N SER A 347 -8.81 -4.79 -4.14
CA SER A 347 -7.75 -4.21 -3.30
C SER A 347 -7.06 -3.02 -3.97
N TYR A 348 -6.73 -3.14 -5.28
CA TYR A 348 -6.15 -2.03 -6.04
C TYR A 348 -7.16 -0.89 -6.22
N ALA A 349 -8.44 -1.19 -6.48
CA ALA A 349 -9.49 -0.18 -6.60
C ALA A 349 -9.63 0.66 -5.32
N GLN A 350 -9.56 0.03 -4.15
CA GLN A 350 -9.58 0.70 -2.86
C GLN A 350 -8.35 1.60 -2.66
N GLY A 351 -7.15 1.09 -2.95
CA GLY A 351 -5.92 1.88 -2.83
C GLY A 351 -5.88 3.07 -3.78
N MET A 352 -6.31 2.90 -5.04
CA MET A 352 -6.36 3.99 -6.03
C MET A 352 -7.43 5.03 -5.69
N ALA A 353 -8.60 4.60 -5.17
CA ALA A 353 -9.62 5.52 -4.68
C ALA A 353 -9.12 6.37 -3.51
N LEU A 354 -8.35 5.77 -2.58
CA LEU A 354 -7.74 6.50 -1.47
C LEU A 354 -6.68 7.50 -1.96
N LEU A 355 -5.89 7.15 -2.98
CA LEU A 355 -4.95 8.10 -3.62
C LEU A 355 -5.70 9.28 -4.25
N ASN A 356 -6.84 9.03 -4.91
CA ASN A 356 -7.66 10.07 -5.50
C ASN A 356 -8.24 11.00 -4.42
N ALA A 357 -8.80 10.45 -3.35
CA ALA A 357 -9.32 11.22 -2.22
C ALA A 357 -8.22 12.09 -1.57
N ALA A 358 -7.03 11.53 -1.36
CA ALA A 358 -5.89 12.27 -0.82
C ALA A 358 -5.40 13.36 -1.77
N SER A 359 -5.39 13.10 -3.09
CA SER A 359 -5.02 14.09 -4.11
C SER A 359 -5.90 15.33 -4.03
N ALA A 360 -7.20 15.13 -3.87
CA ALA A 360 -8.17 16.22 -3.70
C ALA A 360 -8.00 16.93 -2.34
N ALA A 361 -7.93 16.17 -1.25
CA ALA A 361 -7.87 16.72 0.11
C ALA A 361 -6.59 17.53 0.37
N TYR A 362 -5.45 17.11 -0.17
CA TYR A 362 -4.15 17.75 0.04
C TYR A 362 -3.68 18.60 -1.13
N ASN A 363 -4.48 18.75 -2.19
CA ASN A 363 -4.16 19.52 -3.41
C ASN A 363 -2.85 19.04 -4.09
N TRP A 364 -2.60 17.74 -4.14
CA TRP A 364 -1.37 17.18 -4.71
C TRP A 364 -1.42 17.00 -6.23
N ASN A 365 -2.61 16.99 -6.82
CA ASN A 365 -2.82 16.81 -8.26
C ASN A 365 -2.10 15.54 -8.79
N LEU A 366 -2.35 14.41 -8.13
CA LEU A 366 -1.69 13.13 -8.44
C LEU A 366 -2.10 12.62 -9.84
N ASN A 367 -1.12 12.21 -10.63
CA ASN A 367 -1.37 11.49 -11.87
C ASN A 367 -1.42 9.98 -11.62
N LEU A 368 -2.63 9.41 -11.44
CA LEU A 368 -2.81 8.01 -11.09
C LEU A 368 -2.35 7.04 -12.19
N SER A 369 -2.42 7.44 -13.47
CA SER A 369 -1.85 6.67 -14.57
C SER A 369 -0.32 6.57 -14.46
N GLU A 370 0.36 7.67 -14.14
CA GLU A 370 1.81 7.68 -13.93
C GLU A 370 2.22 6.91 -12.67
N ILE A 371 1.45 6.99 -11.60
CA ILE A 371 1.67 6.20 -10.39
C ILE A 371 1.59 4.70 -10.72
N ALA A 372 0.57 4.26 -11.44
CA ALA A 372 0.48 2.87 -11.90
C ALA A 372 1.67 2.49 -12.81
N ARG A 373 2.11 3.41 -13.70
CA ARG A 373 3.26 3.19 -14.58
C ARG A 373 4.56 2.92 -13.80
N ILE A 374 4.86 3.73 -12.81
CA ILE A 374 6.10 3.54 -12.04
C ILE A 374 6.09 2.29 -11.16
N TRP A 375 4.93 1.68 -10.93
CA TRP A 375 4.79 0.40 -10.22
C TRP A 375 4.96 -0.82 -11.12
N THR A 376 5.07 -0.65 -12.45
CA THR A 376 5.22 -1.78 -13.40
C THR A 376 6.59 -2.48 -13.34
N GLY A 377 7.58 -1.90 -12.67
CA GLY A 377 8.89 -2.50 -12.47
C GLY A 377 9.55 -2.03 -11.18
N GLY A 378 10.50 -2.82 -10.67
CA GLY A 378 11.29 -2.45 -9.49
C GLY A 378 10.48 -2.26 -8.20
N CYS A 379 9.30 -2.84 -8.08
CA CYS A 379 8.49 -2.76 -6.88
C CYS A 379 7.85 -4.11 -6.53
N ILE A 380 7.38 -4.24 -5.29
CA ILE A 380 6.82 -5.49 -4.77
C ILE A 380 5.45 -5.80 -5.39
N ILE A 381 4.65 -4.78 -5.72
CA ILE A 381 3.31 -4.96 -6.29
C ILE A 381 3.27 -4.94 -7.83
N ARG A 382 4.44 -5.05 -8.49
CA ARG A 382 4.45 -5.13 -9.96
C ARG A 382 3.61 -6.31 -10.45
N ALA A 383 2.68 -6.03 -11.38
CA ALA A 383 1.70 -6.98 -11.86
C ALA A 383 1.22 -6.62 -13.27
N ALA A 384 0.74 -7.61 -14.01
CA ALA A 384 0.14 -7.39 -15.33
C ALA A 384 -1.06 -6.44 -15.27
N PHE A 385 -1.88 -6.52 -14.24
CA PHE A 385 -3.06 -5.67 -14.01
C PHE A 385 -2.76 -4.15 -13.97
N LEU A 386 -1.52 -3.75 -13.67
CA LEU A 386 -1.14 -2.33 -13.70
C LEU A 386 -1.30 -1.68 -15.09
N ALA A 387 -1.21 -2.47 -16.16
CA ALA A 387 -1.48 -1.99 -17.52
C ALA A 387 -2.94 -1.54 -17.69
N ASP A 388 -3.89 -2.28 -17.12
CA ASP A 388 -5.31 -1.92 -17.14
C ASP A 388 -5.58 -0.65 -16.30
N ILE A 389 -4.93 -0.52 -15.14
CA ILE A 389 -5.02 0.67 -14.30
C ILE A 389 -4.49 1.91 -15.04
N MET A 390 -3.31 1.78 -15.67
CA MET A 390 -2.72 2.86 -16.49
C MET A 390 -3.66 3.30 -17.61
N ARG A 391 -4.26 2.34 -18.31
CA ARG A 391 -5.23 2.61 -19.38
C ARG A 391 -6.45 3.34 -18.83
N ALA A 392 -7.05 2.81 -17.78
CA ALA A 392 -8.28 3.36 -17.19
C ALA A 392 -8.11 4.85 -16.81
N TYR A 393 -7.04 5.20 -16.08
CA TYR A 393 -6.79 6.59 -15.69
C TYR A 393 -6.25 7.49 -16.82
N ARG A 394 -5.66 6.92 -17.85
CA ARG A 394 -5.31 7.69 -19.06
C ARG A 394 -6.55 8.05 -19.88
N GLU A 395 -7.52 7.13 -19.99
CA GLU A 395 -8.77 7.35 -20.71
C GLU A 395 -9.75 8.23 -19.91
N ASN A 396 -9.76 8.09 -18.59
CA ASN A 396 -10.57 8.90 -17.67
C ASN A 396 -9.75 9.32 -16.44
N PRO A 397 -9.06 10.47 -16.47
CA PRO A 397 -8.30 10.97 -15.32
C PRO A 397 -9.15 11.25 -14.08
N GLU A 398 -10.44 11.54 -14.25
CA GLU A 398 -11.41 11.82 -13.18
C GLU A 398 -12.12 10.55 -12.66
N LEU A 399 -11.64 9.37 -13.02
CA LEU A 399 -12.23 8.11 -12.58
C LEU A 399 -12.11 7.96 -11.06
N VAL A 400 -13.23 8.05 -10.36
CA VAL A 400 -13.26 8.01 -8.89
C VAL A 400 -13.00 6.62 -8.30
N ASN A 401 -13.30 5.56 -9.06
CA ASN A 401 -13.08 4.18 -8.64
C ASN A 401 -12.83 3.29 -9.86
N LEU A 402 -11.80 2.43 -9.79
CA LEU A 402 -11.42 1.52 -10.88
C LEU A 402 -12.55 0.57 -11.30
N LEU A 403 -13.42 0.15 -10.36
CA LEU A 403 -14.56 -0.72 -10.66
C LEU A 403 -15.60 -0.08 -11.57
N LEU A 404 -15.53 1.24 -11.80
CA LEU A 404 -16.39 1.95 -12.75
C LEU A 404 -15.79 2.02 -14.16
N ASP A 405 -14.54 1.60 -14.37
CA ASP A 405 -13.99 1.44 -15.72
C ASP A 405 -14.66 0.25 -16.41
N PRO A 406 -15.19 0.41 -17.64
CA PRO A 406 -15.97 -0.64 -18.30
C PRO A 406 -15.23 -1.97 -18.49
N GLN A 407 -13.93 -1.93 -18.76
CA GLN A 407 -13.14 -3.15 -18.96
C GLN A 407 -12.86 -3.83 -17.61
N ILE A 408 -12.52 -3.08 -16.58
CA ILE A 408 -12.29 -3.61 -15.23
C ILE A 408 -13.59 -4.13 -14.61
N ALA A 409 -14.73 -3.44 -14.84
CA ALA A 409 -16.04 -3.92 -14.46
C ALA A 409 -16.36 -5.27 -15.10
N GLN A 410 -16.09 -5.42 -16.40
CA GLN A 410 -16.30 -6.69 -17.10
C GLN A 410 -15.41 -7.81 -16.55
N GLN A 411 -14.13 -7.53 -16.24
CA GLN A 411 -13.23 -8.50 -15.61
C GLN A 411 -13.76 -8.93 -14.23
N SER A 412 -14.25 -7.98 -13.44
CA SER A 412 -14.85 -8.24 -12.13
C SER A 412 -16.12 -9.10 -12.25
N ASP A 413 -17.01 -8.81 -13.21
CA ASP A 413 -18.23 -9.58 -13.45
C ASP A 413 -17.94 -11.03 -13.87
N GLN A 414 -16.87 -11.24 -14.66
CA GLN A 414 -16.44 -12.57 -15.09
C GLN A 414 -15.89 -13.41 -13.94
N THR A 415 -15.30 -12.79 -12.91
CA THR A 415 -14.55 -13.48 -11.85
C THR A 415 -15.25 -13.50 -10.50
N VAL A 416 -16.23 -12.62 -10.25
CA VAL A 416 -16.96 -12.55 -8.95
C VAL A 416 -17.63 -13.87 -8.56
N GLY A 417 -18.04 -14.69 -9.54
CA GLY A 417 -18.62 -16.02 -9.29
C GLY A 417 -17.64 -16.95 -8.58
N GLY A 418 -16.34 -16.89 -8.94
CA GLY A 418 -15.27 -17.62 -8.27
C GLY A 418 -15.09 -17.15 -6.81
N ALA A 419 -15.08 -15.84 -6.58
CA ALA A 419 -14.99 -15.28 -5.22
C ALA A 419 -16.13 -15.77 -4.31
N ARG A 420 -17.36 -15.78 -4.78
CA ARG A 420 -18.49 -16.30 -4.02
C ARG A 420 -18.33 -17.77 -3.65
N ARG A 421 -17.92 -18.61 -4.60
CA ARG A 421 -17.70 -20.04 -4.35
C ARG A 421 -16.51 -20.27 -3.41
N ALA A 422 -15.42 -19.55 -3.56
CA ALA A 422 -14.27 -19.63 -2.67
C ALA A 422 -14.63 -19.29 -1.22
N ILE A 423 -15.42 -18.22 -1.00
CA ILE A 423 -15.90 -17.83 0.33
C ILE A 423 -16.81 -18.92 0.93
N VAL A 424 -17.77 -19.45 0.15
CA VAL A 424 -18.66 -20.53 0.61
C VAL A 424 -17.85 -21.76 1.00
N THR A 425 -16.90 -22.17 0.17
CA THR A 425 -16.02 -23.31 0.45
C THR A 425 -15.22 -23.05 1.73
N ALA A 426 -14.49 -21.93 1.80
CA ALA A 426 -13.68 -21.60 2.95
C ALA A 426 -14.47 -21.58 4.26
N ARG A 427 -15.63 -20.91 4.30
CA ARG A 427 -16.50 -20.85 5.49
C ARG A 427 -17.02 -22.23 5.90
N THR A 428 -17.37 -23.07 4.93
CA THR A 428 -17.85 -24.43 5.18
C THR A 428 -16.76 -25.34 5.77
N TRP A 429 -15.50 -25.13 5.37
CA TRP A 429 -14.34 -25.86 5.90
C TRP A 429 -13.68 -25.17 7.10
N GLY A 430 -14.21 -24.04 7.59
CA GLY A 430 -13.66 -23.31 8.73
C GLY A 430 -12.41 -22.53 8.44
N ILE A 431 -12.11 -22.26 7.18
CA ILE A 431 -10.93 -21.50 6.74
C ILE A 431 -11.25 -20.00 6.77
N PRO A 432 -10.47 -19.18 7.48
CA PRO A 432 -10.66 -17.75 7.49
C PRO A 432 -10.17 -17.11 6.18
N VAL A 433 -11.06 -16.36 5.51
CA VAL A 433 -10.75 -15.62 4.28
C VAL A 433 -11.24 -14.17 4.40
N PRO A 434 -10.72 -13.38 5.39
CA PRO A 434 -11.20 -12.04 5.65
C PRO A 434 -10.94 -11.07 4.49
N GLY A 435 -9.81 -11.19 3.79
CA GLY A 435 -9.46 -10.35 2.63
C GLY A 435 -10.42 -10.58 1.46
N THR A 436 -10.61 -11.84 1.06
CA THR A 436 -11.53 -12.21 -0.04
C THR A 436 -12.98 -11.85 0.31
N SER A 437 -13.41 -12.09 1.56
CA SER A 437 -14.76 -11.72 2.02
C SER A 437 -14.98 -10.21 1.96
N SER A 438 -14.05 -9.42 2.48
CA SER A 438 -14.17 -7.96 2.48
C SER A 438 -14.10 -7.35 1.07
N ALA A 439 -13.36 -7.98 0.14
CA ALA A 439 -13.33 -7.57 -1.25
C ALA A 439 -14.71 -7.76 -1.91
N LEU A 440 -15.37 -8.89 -1.64
CA LEU A 440 -16.71 -9.16 -2.14
C LEU A 440 -17.76 -8.24 -1.49
N ASP A 441 -17.68 -8.03 -0.19
CA ASP A 441 -18.60 -7.13 0.53
C ASP A 441 -18.46 -5.68 0.04
N TYR A 442 -17.22 -5.22 -0.25
CA TYR A 442 -16.98 -3.91 -0.85
C TYR A 442 -17.64 -3.79 -2.22
N PHE A 443 -17.42 -4.76 -3.11
CA PHE A 443 -18.03 -4.79 -4.44
C PHE A 443 -19.57 -4.83 -4.36
N ASP A 444 -20.11 -5.71 -3.54
CA ASP A 444 -21.56 -5.85 -3.39
C ASP A 444 -22.21 -4.60 -2.77
N THR A 445 -21.52 -3.92 -1.86
CA THR A 445 -21.99 -2.66 -1.27
C THR A 445 -21.95 -1.53 -2.31
N LEU A 446 -20.82 -1.40 -3.04
CA LEU A 446 -20.64 -0.32 -4.01
C LEU A 446 -21.68 -0.35 -5.15
N ARG A 447 -22.06 -1.54 -5.61
CA ARG A 447 -23.05 -1.70 -6.70
C ARG A 447 -24.51 -1.58 -6.28
N GLN A 448 -24.82 -1.44 -4.98
CA GLN A 448 -26.20 -1.34 -4.51
C GLN A 448 -26.69 0.12 -4.55
N PRO A 449 -27.82 0.40 -5.23
CA PRO A 449 -28.39 1.75 -5.26
C PRO A 449 -29.06 2.13 -3.93
N ALA A 450 -29.32 1.18 -3.04
CA ALA A 450 -29.89 1.40 -1.72
C ALA A 450 -29.25 0.46 -0.70
N LEU A 451 -28.89 0.99 0.44
CA LEU A 451 -28.24 0.25 1.53
C LEU A 451 -29.10 0.25 2.79
N PRO A 452 -28.94 -0.73 3.69
CA PRO A 452 -29.64 -0.75 4.98
C PRO A 452 -29.15 0.35 5.95
N ALA A 453 -28.30 1.25 5.49
CA ALA A 453 -27.87 2.45 6.22
C ALA A 453 -29.04 3.39 6.57
N ASN A 454 -30.14 3.32 5.83
CA ASN A 454 -31.40 3.99 6.17
C ASN A 454 -31.92 3.60 7.56
N LEU A 455 -31.81 2.32 7.95
CA LEU A 455 -32.18 1.87 9.29
C LEU A 455 -31.24 2.45 10.35
N ILE A 456 -29.93 2.51 10.08
CA ILE A 456 -28.95 3.11 11.00
C ILE A 456 -29.27 4.58 11.21
N GLN A 457 -29.58 5.32 10.14
CA GLN A 457 -29.91 6.74 10.26
C GLN A 457 -31.24 6.96 11.00
N ALA A 458 -32.25 6.11 10.76
CA ALA A 458 -33.50 6.15 11.52
C ALA A 458 -33.31 5.84 13.01
N GLN A 459 -32.43 4.87 13.36
CA GLN A 459 -32.05 4.60 14.75
C GLN A 459 -31.36 5.82 15.41
N ARG A 460 -30.45 6.48 14.69
CA ARG A 460 -29.80 7.69 15.19
C ARG A 460 -30.79 8.81 15.44
N ASP A 461 -31.78 8.97 14.57
CA ASP A 461 -32.85 9.94 14.77
C ASP A 461 -33.74 9.57 15.97
N TYR A 462 -34.03 8.27 16.17
CA TYR A 462 -34.84 7.76 17.27
C TYR A 462 -34.24 8.08 18.65
N PHE A 463 -32.94 7.78 18.86
CA PHE A 463 -32.32 7.93 20.17
C PHE A 463 -31.63 9.29 20.40
N GLY A 464 -31.37 10.07 19.36
CA GLY A 464 -30.57 11.29 19.48
C GLY A 464 -31.06 12.48 18.65
N ALA A 465 -32.22 12.36 18.00
CA ALA A 465 -32.76 13.41 17.10
C ALA A 465 -31.71 13.89 16.06
N HIS A 466 -30.89 12.94 15.55
CA HIS A 466 -29.81 13.26 14.61
C HIS A 466 -30.30 13.58 13.20
N THR A 467 -31.60 13.68 13.02
CA THR A 467 -32.25 14.00 11.75
C THR A 467 -31.94 13.00 10.62
N TYR A 468 -32.65 13.12 9.52
CA TYR A 468 -32.42 12.32 8.30
C TYR A 468 -32.92 13.07 7.07
N GLN A 469 -32.37 12.71 5.90
CA GLN A 469 -32.88 13.11 4.59
C GLN A 469 -33.80 12.02 4.05
N ARG A 470 -34.69 12.38 3.11
CA ARG A 470 -35.63 11.45 2.48
C ARG A 470 -35.30 11.27 1.01
N ASN A 471 -35.61 10.08 0.47
CA ASN A 471 -35.40 9.78 -0.95
C ASN A 471 -36.50 10.38 -1.85
N ASP A 472 -37.67 10.74 -1.29
CA ASP A 472 -38.85 11.16 -2.03
C ASP A 472 -39.07 12.68 -2.04
N ARG A 473 -38.35 13.42 -1.23
CA ARG A 473 -38.41 14.89 -1.17
C ARG A 473 -37.19 15.49 -0.47
N GLU A 474 -36.85 16.70 -0.87
CA GLU A 474 -35.76 17.49 -0.28
C GLU A 474 -36.08 17.95 1.15
N GLY A 475 -35.02 18.18 1.94
CA GLY A 475 -35.10 18.69 3.30
C GLY A 475 -34.50 17.76 4.33
N VAL A 476 -34.38 18.29 5.56
CA VAL A 476 -33.90 17.55 6.74
C VAL A 476 -35.10 17.32 7.66
N PHE A 477 -35.24 16.11 8.15
CA PHE A 477 -36.41 15.64 8.88
C PHE A 477 -36.00 15.08 10.24
N HIS A 478 -36.90 15.22 11.20
CA HIS A 478 -36.89 14.53 12.47
C HIS A 478 -38.26 13.93 12.73
N THR A 479 -38.33 12.73 13.29
CA THR A 479 -39.59 12.04 13.64
C THR A 479 -39.72 11.94 15.15
N THR A 480 -40.91 12.32 15.68
CA THR A 480 -41.28 12.00 17.04
C THR A 480 -41.72 10.52 17.10
N TRP A 481 -40.73 9.64 17.40
CA TRP A 481 -40.92 8.18 17.37
C TRP A 481 -41.83 7.64 18.48
N HIS A 482 -42.06 8.42 19.54
CA HIS A 482 -42.87 8.08 20.68
C HIS A 482 -44.12 8.96 20.69
N GLY A 483 -45.27 8.46 20.24
CA GLY A 483 -46.53 9.16 20.27
C GLY A 483 -47.50 8.66 19.23
N ASP A 484 -48.78 8.66 19.57
CA ASP A 484 -49.84 8.29 18.68
C ASP A 484 -49.98 9.32 17.55
N GLU A 485 -49.60 8.93 16.35
CA GLU A 485 -49.91 9.60 15.08
C GLU A 485 -49.26 11.01 14.83
N GLN A 486 -47.98 11.06 14.49
CA GLN A 486 -47.49 12.27 13.79
C GLN A 486 -46.60 11.91 12.59
N PRO A 487 -46.86 12.47 11.41
CA PRO A 487 -45.95 12.36 10.28
C PRO A 487 -44.67 13.11 10.58
N ALA A 488 -43.53 12.64 10.03
CA ALA A 488 -42.27 13.35 10.10
C ALA A 488 -42.43 14.74 9.49
N GLU A 489 -42.11 15.79 10.25
CA GLU A 489 -42.14 17.16 9.76
C GLU A 489 -40.73 17.62 9.35
N PRO A 490 -40.60 18.47 8.31
CA PRO A 490 -39.30 19.04 7.95
C PRO A 490 -38.80 19.95 9.08
N VAL A 491 -37.59 19.71 9.56
CA VAL A 491 -36.89 20.61 10.49
C VAL A 491 -36.26 21.73 9.67
N PRO A 492 -36.60 23.01 9.93
CA PRO A 492 -35.97 24.13 9.24
C PRO A 492 -34.45 24.16 9.55
N LEU A 493 -33.60 24.29 8.53
CA LEU A 493 -32.15 24.36 8.66
C LEU A 493 -31.63 25.39 9.70
N GLN A 494 -32.45 26.40 10.04
CA GLN A 494 -32.12 27.42 11.07
C GLN A 494 -32.28 26.94 12.52
N ALA A 495 -32.81 25.75 12.76
CA ALA A 495 -33.05 25.20 14.12
C ALA A 495 -32.00 24.16 14.55
N VAL A 496 -31.02 23.85 13.71
CA VAL A 496 -29.94 22.92 14.05
C VAL A 496 -28.87 23.70 14.81
N SER A 497 -28.71 23.44 16.11
CA SER A 497 -27.61 23.98 16.92
C SER A 497 -26.26 23.52 16.36
N ASP A 498 -25.21 24.32 16.51
CA ASP A 498 -23.84 24.10 16.02
C ASP A 498 -23.15 22.79 16.48
N ASP A 499 -23.84 21.94 17.25
CA ASP A 499 -23.35 20.64 17.73
C ASP A 499 -23.72 19.44 16.82
N ALA A 500 -24.46 19.64 15.74
CA ALA A 500 -24.74 18.56 14.80
C ALA A 500 -23.55 18.39 13.84
N ALA A 501 -22.94 17.21 13.87
CA ALA A 501 -21.87 16.82 12.95
C ALA A 501 -22.18 17.26 11.52
N GLN A 502 -21.23 17.92 10.89
CA GLN A 502 -21.33 18.36 9.50
C GLN A 502 -21.77 17.19 8.60
N PRO A 503 -22.69 17.42 7.68
CA PRO A 503 -23.06 16.39 6.72
C PRO A 503 -21.82 15.94 5.93
N VAL A 504 -21.69 14.65 5.72
CA VAL A 504 -20.71 14.08 4.77
C VAL A 504 -20.94 14.79 3.43
N PRO A 505 -19.95 15.47 2.83
CA PRO A 505 -20.14 16.16 1.57
C PRO A 505 -20.62 15.18 0.51
N LEU A 506 -21.78 15.43 -0.06
CA LEU A 506 -22.20 14.81 -1.31
C LEU A 506 -21.30 15.38 -2.42
N GLU A 507 -20.86 14.52 -3.32
CA GLU A 507 -19.94 14.83 -4.43
C GLU A 507 -20.24 16.20 -5.07
N GLY A 508 -19.29 17.13 -5.00
CA GLY A 508 -19.31 18.40 -5.74
C GLY A 508 -19.17 19.70 -4.95
N GLU A 509 -19.17 19.70 -3.60
CA GLU A 509 -18.99 20.94 -2.86
C GLU A 509 -17.54 21.06 -2.31
N THR A 510 -16.83 22.06 -2.79
CA THR A 510 -15.49 22.45 -2.32
C THR A 510 -15.54 22.88 -0.86
N VAL A 511 -14.79 22.19 0.01
CA VAL A 511 -14.58 22.58 1.40
C VAL A 511 -13.79 23.90 1.41
N ALA A 512 -14.45 25.00 1.73
CA ALA A 512 -13.81 26.27 2.04
C ALA A 512 -13.61 26.36 3.57
N ASP A 513 -12.34 26.48 3.93
CA ASP A 513 -11.83 27.11 5.16
C ASP A 513 -12.16 26.45 6.52
N ALA A 514 -11.28 25.58 6.99
CA ALA A 514 -11.20 25.19 8.40
C ALA A 514 -9.84 25.61 9.00
N THR A 515 -9.68 26.91 9.23
CA THR A 515 -8.65 27.42 10.13
C THR A 515 -9.27 27.66 11.51
N SER A 516 -9.08 26.75 12.46
CA SER A 516 -9.21 27.02 13.88
C SER A 516 -8.12 26.29 14.66
N PRO A 517 -7.39 26.97 15.54
CA PRO A 517 -6.23 26.43 16.23
C PRO A 517 -6.64 25.56 17.42
N VAL A 518 -6.06 24.38 17.49
CA VAL A 518 -6.09 23.51 18.68
C VAL A 518 -5.32 24.21 19.80
N ARG A 519 -5.94 24.46 20.95
CA ARG A 519 -5.29 24.88 22.19
C ARG A 519 -4.79 23.66 22.98
N PRO A 520 -3.77 23.87 23.87
CA PRO A 520 -2.78 22.92 24.31
C PRO A 520 -3.29 21.76 25.17
#